data_9c0dbc0483caed37ec1b3bd07957675a
#
_entry.id   9c0dbc0483caed37ec1b3bd07957675a
#
_cell.length_a   1.000
_cell.length_b   1.000
_cell.length_c   1.000
_cell.angle_alpha   90.00
_cell.angle_beta   90.00
_cell.angle_gamma   90.00
#
_symmetry.space_group_name_H-M   'P 1'
#
loop_
_entity.id
_entity.type
_entity.pdbx_description
1 polymer ?
#
loop_
_entity_poly.entity_id
_entity_poly.type
_entity_poly.pdbx_seq_one_letter_code
_entity_poly.pdbx_strand_id
1 'polypeptide(L)'
;PGAYPGVGAEERGQAEAIARSIECCMKLKVPTIAIIIGEGGSGGAIALASSNKVLMLENAIYSVISPEGCATILWRDPKKMLDAAKAMKLSAKDLLQLNVIDEIIEEPLGGAHRD
;
A
#
# COMPACT_ATOMS: atom_id res chain seq x y z
N PRO A 1 3.04 -6.81 -1.53
CA PRO A 1 4.35 -6.67 -0.93
C PRO A 1 4.75 -5.21 -0.78
N GLY A 2 5.60 -4.93 0.20
CA GLY A 2 6.12 -3.61 0.49
C GLY A 2 7.64 -3.58 0.44
N ALA A 3 8.23 -2.57 1.07
CA ALA A 3 9.66 -2.47 1.26
C ALA A 3 10.04 -3.07 2.62
N TYR A 4 10.92 -4.06 2.63
CA TYR A 4 11.37 -4.68 3.88
C TYR A 4 12.33 -3.75 4.65
N PRO A 5 12.02 -3.38 5.91
CA PRO A 5 12.85 -2.47 6.71
C PRO A 5 14.02 -3.24 7.35
N GLY A 6 15.08 -3.49 6.62
CA GLY A 6 16.24 -4.24 7.09
C GLY A 6 17.55 -3.59 6.71
N VAL A 7 18.58 -3.78 7.56
CA VAL A 7 19.93 -3.23 7.32
C VAL A 7 20.46 -3.63 5.94
N GLY A 8 20.35 -4.91 5.57
CA GLY A 8 20.80 -5.36 4.26
C GLY A 8 20.01 -4.80 3.08
N ALA A 9 18.76 -4.38 3.28
CA ALA A 9 17.99 -3.68 2.26
C ALA A 9 18.50 -2.25 2.07
N GLU A 10 18.78 -1.55 3.17
CA GLU A 10 19.35 -0.21 3.15
C GLU A 10 20.76 -0.20 2.52
N GLU A 11 21.61 -1.14 2.91
CA GLU A 11 22.96 -1.30 2.34
C GLU A 11 22.94 -1.54 0.82
N ARG A 12 21.90 -2.21 0.31
CA ARG A 12 21.71 -2.44 -1.12
C ARG A 12 20.95 -1.32 -1.84
N GLY A 13 20.72 -0.20 -1.18
CA GLY A 13 20.12 0.98 -1.80
C GLY A 13 18.61 0.89 -2.03
N GLN A 14 17.84 0.22 -1.15
CA GLN A 14 16.39 0.10 -1.28
C GLN A 14 15.70 1.47 -1.36
N ALA A 15 16.08 2.42 -0.52
CA ALA A 15 15.48 3.76 -0.51
C ALA A 15 15.67 4.48 -1.85
N GLU A 16 16.86 4.40 -2.42
CA GLU A 16 17.19 4.98 -3.74
C GLU A 16 16.39 4.28 -4.86
N ALA A 17 16.26 2.96 -4.80
CA ALA A 17 15.47 2.20 -5.77
C ALA A 17 13.99 2.60 -5.76
N ILE A 18 13.41 2.81 -4.57
CA ILE A 18 12.04 3.30 -4.41
C ILE A 18 11.90 4.70 -5.01
N ALA A 19 12.80 5.63 -4.65
CA ALA A 19 12.75 7.00 -5.13
C ALA A 19 12.86 7.08 -6.66
N ARG A 20 13.79 6.33 -7.26
CA ARG A 20 13.95 6.26 -8.72
C ARG A 20 12.76 5.63 -9.41
N SER A 21 12.13 4.62 -8.81
CA SER A 21 10.93 4.00 -9.37
C SER A 21 9.78 4.99 -9.43
N ILE A 22 9.56 5.76 -8.35
CA ILE A 22 8.54 6.83 -8.32
C ILE A 22 8.83 7.86 -9.40
N GLU A 23 10.06 8.37 -9.46
CA GLU A 23 10.49 9.35 -10.45
C GLU A 23 10.27 8.86 -11.89
N CYS A 24 10.62 7.60 -12.15
CA CYS A 24 10.43 6.98 -13.46
C CYS A 24 8.94 6.88 -13.83
N CYS A 25 8.12 6.37 -12.92
CA CYS A 25 6.67 6.25 -13.14
C CYS A 25 6.03 7.61 -13.43
N MET A 26 6.40 8.65 -12.69
CA MET A 26 5.87 10.00 -12.89
C MET A 26 6.31 10.66 -14.20
N LYS A 27 7.40 10.20 -14.81
CA LYS A 27 7.88 10.70 -16.12
C LYS A 27 7.26 9.98 -17.31
N LEU A 28 6.53 8.90 -17.10
CA LEU A 28 5.88 8.15 -18.17
C LEU A 28 4.86 9.03 -18.91
N LYS A 29 4.91 9.00 -20.25
CA LYS A 29 3.99 9.74 -21.12
C LYS A 29 2.90 8.85 -21.71
N VAL A 30 2.64 7.73 -21.07
CA VAL A 30 1.60 6.77 -21.43
C VAL A 30 0.67 6.55 -20.25
N PRO A 31 -0.60 6.21 -20.48
CA PRO A 31 -1.51 5.86 -19.39
C PRO A 31 -0.97 4.70 -18.56
N THR A 32 -1.01 4.85 -17.25
CA THR A 32 -0.58 3.83 -16.29
C THR A 32 -1.69 3.53 -15.31
N ILE A 33 -1.89 2.25 -15.00
CA ILE A 33 -2.89 1.79 -14.04
C ILE A 33 -2.17 0.86 -13.05
N ALA A 34 -2.33 1.13 -11.76
CA ALA A 34 -1.93 0.23 -10.70
C ALA A 34 -3.15 -0.45 -10.09
N ILE A 35 -3.05 -1.74 -9.81
CA ILE A 35 -4.12 -2.50 -9.15
C ILE A 35 -3.56 -3.15 -7.90
N ILE A 36 -4.17 -2.85 -6.75
CA ILE A 36 -3.83 -3.45 -5.47
C ILE A 36 -4.73 -4.66 -5.28
N ILE A 37 -4.14 -5.86 -5.41
CA ILE A 37 -4.88 -7.13 -5.43
C ILE A 37 -4.82 -7.91 -4.10
N GLY A 38 -4.11 -7.39 -3.12
CA GLY A 38 -3.94 -8.05 -1.81
C GLY A 38 -3.35 -7.06 -0.81
N GLU A 39 -2.11 -7.23 -0.41
CA GLU A 39 -1.42 -6.32 0.52
C GLU A 39 -0.45 -5.42 -0.23
N GLY A 40 -0.80 -4.15 -0.34
CA GLY A 40 0.10 -3.08 -0.76
C GLY A 40 0.67 -2.37 0.46
N GLY A 41 1.99 -2.41 0.65
CA GLY A 41 2.60 -1.85 1.85
C GLY A 41 3.85 -1.01 1.59
N SER A 42 4.07 -0.03 2.46
CA SER A 42 5.30 0.75 2.56
C SER A 42 5.68 1.50 1.26
N GLY A 43 6.90 1.97 1.18
CA GLY A 43 7.42 2.71 0.02
C GLY A 43 7.42 1.91 -1.28
N GLY A 44 7.55 0.59 -1.20
CA GLY A 44 7.48 -0.27 -2.39
C GLY A 44 6.10 -0.24 -3.06
N ALA A 45 5.03 -0.28 -2.28
CA ALA A 45 3.68 -0.15 -2.81
C ALA A 45 3.41 1.26 -3.36
N ILE A 46 3.90 2.32 -2.69
CA ILE A 46 3.79 3.70 -3.17
C ILE A 46 4.48 3.85 -4.53
N ALA A 47 5.67 3.27 -4.69
CA ALA A 47 6.42 3.33 -5.95
C ALA A 47 5.63 2.69 -7.10
N LEU A 48 5.03 1.53 -6.88
CA LEU A 48 4.22 0.84 -7.88
C LEU A 48 2.87 1.52 -8.14
N ALA A 49 2.29 2.16 -7.13
CA ALA A 49 1.03 2.89 -7.24
C ALA A 49 1.19 4.34 -7.75
N SER A 50 2.40 4.77 -8.08
CA SER A 50 2.65 6.07 -8.73
C SER A 50 2.19 6.03 -10.19
N SER A 51 0.88 6.01 -10.40
CA SER A 51 0.22 5.79 -11.69
C SER A 51 -0.91 6.82 -11.91
N ASN A 52 -1.45 6.88 -13.13
CA ASN A 52 -2.57 7.78 -13.45
C ASN A 52 -3.88 7.34 -12.79
N LYS A 53 -4.05 6.03 -12.60
CA LYS A 53 -5.18 5.44 -11.89
C LYS A 53 -4.71 4.37 -10.93
N VAL A 54 -5.29 4.37 -9.74
CA VAL A 54 -5.06 3.34 -8.71
C VAL A 54 -6.37 2.66 -8.40
N LEU A 55 -6.47 1.38 -8.74
CA LEU A 55 -7.61 0.54 -8.42
C LEU A 55 -7.25 -0.42 -7.30
N MET A 56 -8.24 -0.91 -6.59
CA MET A 56 -8.03 -1.79 -5.45
C MET A 56 -9.14 -2.82 -5.36
N LEU A 57 -8.81 -4.08 -5.11
CA LEU A 57 -9.81 -5.09 -4.82
C LEU A 57 -10.51 -4.78 -3.50
N GLU A 58 -11.78 -5.16 -3.38
CA GLU A 58 -12.65 -4.84 -2.25
C GLU A 58 -12.06 -5.26 -0.90
N ASN A 59 -11.43 -6.43 -0.84
CA ASN A 59 -10.84 -6.99 0.38
C ASN A 59 -9.32 -6.79 0.48
N ALA A 60 -8.71 -6.06 -0.43
CA ALA A 60 -7.30 -5.70 -0.35
C ALA A 60 -7.05 -4.65 0.74
N ILE A 61 -5.79 -4.50 1.15
CA ILE A 61 -5.34 -3.43 2.04
C ILE A 61 -4.18 -2.65 1.41
N TYR A 62 -4.14 -1.36 1.70
CA TYR A 62 -3.06 -0.50 1.22
C TYR A 62 -2.63 0.44 2.35
N SER A 63 -1.34 0.41 2.69
CA SER A 63 -0.80 1.12 3.84
C SER A 63 0.67 1.50 3.68
N VAL A 64 1.08 2.60 4.28
CA VAL A 64 2.49 3.02 4.34
C VAL A 64 3.31 2.23 5.35
N ILE A 65 2.65 1.61 6.35
CA ILE A 65 3.30 0.88 7.45
C ILE A 65 2.36 -0.21 7.97
N SER A 66 2.90 -1.26 8.60
CA SER A 66 2.07 -2.26 9.29
C SER A 66 1.38 -1.68 10.53
N PRO A 67 0.23 -2.23 10.95
CA PRO A 67 -0.44 -1.81 12.19
C PRO A 67 0.45 -1.95 13.43
N GLU A 68 1.29 -2.98 13.49
CA GLU A 68 2.27 -3.18 14.57
C GLU A 68 3.32 -2.07 14.60
N GLY A 69 3.85 -1.72 13.44
CA GLY A 69 4.80 -0.62 13.27
C GLY A 69 4.18 0.71 13.67
N CYS A 70 2.96 0.97 13.23
CA CYS A 70 2.19 2.16 13.59
C CYS A 70 1.96 2.24 15.11
N ALA A 71 1.51 1.15 15.73
CA ALA A 71 1.30 1.08 17.18
C ALA A 71 2.59 1.32 17.96
N THR A 72 3.69 0.78 17.50
CA THR A 72 5.01 0.98 18.12
C THR A 72 5.45 2.45 18.05
N ILE A 73 5.26 3.10 16.90
CA ILE A 73 5.65 4.51 16.73
C ILE A 73 4.76 5.45 17.55
N LEU A 74 3.43 5.26 17.49
CA LEU A 74 2.49 6.19 18.14
C LEU A 74 2.36 5.96 19.65
N TRP A 75 2.33 4.72 20.08
CA TRP A 75 2.04 4.39 21.48
C TRP A 75 3.18 3.67 22.21
N ARG A 76 4.26 3.33 21.51
CA ARG A 76 5.38 2.52 22.03
C ARG A 76 4.92 1.17 22.59
N ASP A 77 3.80 0.64 22.08
CA ASP A 77 3.19 -0.61 22.51
C ASP A 77 2.62 -1.37 21.30
N PRO A 78 3.31 -2.42 20.82
CA PRO A 78 2.85 -3.22 19.69
C PRO A 78 1.53 -3.96 19.96
N LYS A 79 1.12 -4.13 21.23
CA LYS A 79 -0.17 -4.76 21.59
C LYS A 79 -1.37 -3.93 21.15
N LYS A 80 -1.19 -2.63 20.88
CA LYS A 80 -2.22 -1.73 20.35
C LYS A 80 -2.41 -1.84 18.83
N MET A 81 -1.92 -2.90 18.23
CA MET A 81 -2.04 -3.18 16.80
C MET A 81 -3.48 -3.06 16.25
N LEU A 82 -4.48 -3.56 16.98
CA LEU A 82 -5.88 -3.50 16.57
C LEU A 82 -6.42 -2.05 16.55
N ASP A 83 -6.01 -1.24 17.51
CA ASP A 83 -6.39 0.18 17.55
C ASP A 83 -5.70 0.95 16.41
N ALA A 84 -4.44 0.62 16.15
CA ALA A 84 -3.70 1.17 15.01
C ALA A 84 -4.38 0.79 13.68
N ALA A 85 -4.72 -0.46 13.47
CA ALA A 85 -5.38 -0.93 12.25
C ALA A 85 -6.70 -0.19 11.97
N LYS A 86 -7.51 0.02 13.02
CA LYS A 86 -8.76 0.81 12.91
C LYS A 86 -8.51 2.27 12.57
N ALA A 87 -7.50 2.89 13.20
CA ALA A 87 -7.17 4.29 13.01
C ALA A 87 -6.56 4.57 11.63
N MET A 88 -5.83 3.62 11.07
CA MET A 88 -5.12 3.75 9.80
C MET A 88 -6.02 3.74 8.57
N LYS A 89 -7.26 3.27 8.69
CA LYS A 89 -8.23 3.23 7.58
C LYS A 89 -7.66 2.59 6.32
N LEU A 90 -7.29 1.32 6.42
CA LEU A 90 -6.59 0.57 5.38
C LEU A 90 -7.50 -0.08 4.34
N SER A 91 -8.83 -0.06 4.56
CA SER A 91 -9.79 -0.70 3.68
C SER A 91 -9.99 0.06 2.38
N ALA A 92 -10.37 -0.63 1.32
CA ALA A 92 -10.66 -0.02 0.03
C ALA A 92 -11.72 1.10 0.15
N LYS A 93 -12.76 0.91 0.97
CA LYS A 93 -13.82 1.92 1.21
C LYS A 93 -13.28 3.19 1.86
N ASP A 94 -12.44 3.04 2.90
CA ASP A 94 -11.83 4.19 3.55
C ASP A 94 -10.90 4.95 2.61
N LEU A 95 -10.08 4.23 1.84
CA LEU A 95 -9.10 4.82 0.94
C LEU A 95 -9.75 5.51 -0.26
N LEU A 96 -10.89 5.00 -0.73
CA LEU A 96 -11.69 5.69 -1.75
C LEU A 96 -12.27 7.01 -1.20
N GLN A 97 -12.79 7.01 0.02
CA GLN A 97 -13.30 8.23 0.68
C GLN A 97 -12.20 9.28 0.91
N LEU A 98 -10.98 8.83 1.15
CA LEU A 98 -9.81 9.68 1.33
C LEU A 98 -9.16 10.10 0.00
N ASN A 99 -9.70 9.69 -1.15
CA ASN A 99 -9.13 9.92 -2.48
C ASN A 99 -7.70 9.41 -2.64
N VAL A 100 -7.36 8.33 -1.94
CA VAL A 100 -6.06 7.63 -2.08
C VAL A 100 -6.09 6.65 -3.25
N ILE A 101 -7.25 6.08 -3.52
CA ILE A 101 -7.52 5.22 -4.68
C ILE A 101 -8.65 5.82 -5.50
N ASP A 102 -8.73 5.45 -6.79
CA ASP A 102 -9.73 5.96 -7.73
C ASP A 102 -10.97 5.09 -7.82
N GLU A 103 -10.84 3.77 -7.62
CA GLU A 103 -11.94 2.83 -7.84
C GLU A 103 -11.74 1.53 -7.05
N ILE A 104 -12.85 0.95 -6.62
CA ILE A 104 -12.88 -0.37 -5.98
C ILE A 104 -13.36 -1.39 -7.01
N ILE A 105 -12.62 -2.49 -7.14
CA ILE A 105 -13.02 -3.65 -7.93
C ILE A 105 -13.72 -4.62 -6.97
N GLU A 106 -14.99 -4.87 -7.21
CA GLU A 106 -15.77 -5.84 -6.45
C GLU A 106 -15.23 -7.26 -6.64
N GLU A 107 -15.28 -8.04 -5.58
CA GLU A 107 -14.85 -9.43 -5.60
C GLU A 107 -16.06 -10.38 -5.58
N PRO A 108 -15.96 -11.54 -6.24
CA PRO A 108 -17.01 -12.54 -6.14
C PRO A 108 -17.12 -13.08 -4.71
N LEU A 109 -18.29 -13.64 -4.37
CA LEU A 109 -18.52 -14.27 -3.07
C LEU A 109 -17.48 -15.35 -2.79
N GLY A 110 -16.73 -15.18 -1.71
CA GLY A 110 -15.64 -16.08 -1.31
C GLY A 110 -14.25 -15.63 -1.72
N GLY A 111 -14.12 -14.47 -2.38
CA GLY A 111 -12.86 -13.80 -2.68
C GLY A 111 -12.41 -13.90 -4.15
N ALA A 112 -11.40 -13.10 -4.50
CA ALA A 112 -10.90 -12.92 -5.87
C ALA A 112 -10.33 -14.18 -6.55
N HIS A 113 -10.17 -15.28 -5.81
CA HIS A 113 -9.71 -16.57 -6.35
C HIS A 113 -10.87 -17.46 -6.82
N ARG A 114 -12.11 -16.99 -6.71
CA ARG A 114 -13.31 -17.69 -7.19
C ARG A 114 -13.64 -17.24 -8.61
N ASP A 115 -14.10 -18.21 -9.40
CA ASP A 115 -14.62 -17.97 -10.76
C ASP A 115 -16.04 -17.38 -10.72
#